data_c14d1144fe87103428e6e17ee81d87ba
#
_entry.id   c14d1144fe87103428e6e17ee81d87ba
#
_cell.length_a   1.000
_cell.length_b   1.000
_cell.length_c   1.000
_cell.angle_alpha   90.00
_cell.angle_beta   90.00
_cell.angle_gamma   90.00
#
_symmetry.space_group_name_H-M   'P 1'
#
loop_
_entity.id
_entity.type
_entity.pdbx_description
1 polymer ?
#
loop_
_entity_poly.entity_id
_entity_poly.type
_entity_poly.pdbx_seq_one_letter_code
_entity_poly.pdbx_strand_id
1 'polypeptide(L)'
;TEMIVKAKQRSNGEFHLAKLPDWKPLQKFNLIHSMEFLYYLKDPLEMLKIFFNEWLDDKGVLIAGVDHYLENHASHDWPESLNVHMTTLSEGQWKQGMIDAGFTEVETRRVGIKPGFVGTLAIFGRKS
;
A
#
# COMPACT_ATOMS: atom_id res chain seq x y z
N THR A 1 -16.17 -7.95 -3.29
CA THR A 1 -15.80 -6.54 -3.44
C THR A 1 -14.53 -6.43 -4.24
N GLU A 2 -14.54 -5.62 -5.24
CA GLU A 2 -13.35 -5.37 -6.03
C GLU A 2 -12.46 -4.35 -5.35
N MET A 3 -11.19 -4.69 -5.31
CA MET A 3 -10.14 -3.78 -4.86
C MET A 3 -9.33 -3.37 -6.07
N ILE A 4 -9.06 -2.09 -6.18
CA ILE A 4 -8.41 -1.52 -7.35
C ILE A 4 -7.07 -0.92 -6.96
N VAL A 5 -6.02 -1.37 -7.64
CA VAL A 5 -4.69 -0.77 -7.55
C VAL A 5 -4.35 -0.21 -8.92
N LYS A 6 -3.78 1.00 -8.91
CA LYS A 6 -3.28 1.61 -10.14
C LYS A 6 -1.79 1.41 -10.21
N ALA A 7 -1.33 0.83 -11.30
CA ALA A 7 0.08 0.70 -11.62
C ALA A 7 0.37 1.49 -12.89
N LYS A 8 1.45 2.23 -12.89
CA LYS A 8 1.80 3.11 -14.00
C LYS A 8 3.17 2.79 -14.53
N GLN A 9 3.27 2.62 -15.84
CA GLN A 9 4.54 2.52 -16.53
C GLN A 9 5.08 3.90 -16.86
N ARG A 10 6.36 4.12 -16.59
CA ARG A 10 6.98 5.43 -16.79
C ARG A 10 6.96 5.87 -18.25
N SER A 11 7.26 4.95 -19.17
CA SER A 11 7.52 5.29 -20.55
C SER A 11 6.30 5.79 -21.33
N ASN A 12 5.12 5.34 -20.96
CA ASN A 12 3.91 5.65 -21.75
C ASN A 12 2.75 6.14 -20.89
N GLY A 13 2.91 6.19 -19.58
CA GLY A 13 1.84 6.65 -18.69
C GLY A 13 0.63 5.74 -18.63
N GLU A 14 0.76 4.49 -19.03
CA GLU A 14 -0.34 3.54 -18.94
C GLU A 14 -0.74 3.24 -17.52
N PHE A 15 -2.05 3.12 -17.32
CA PHE A 15 -2.61 2.72 -16.03
C PHE A 15 -3.34 1.39 -16.20
N HIS A 16 -3.10 0.48 -15.30
CA HIS A 16 -3.81 -0.78 -15.22
C HIS A 16 -4.66 -0.80 -13.97
N LEU A 17 -5.92 -1.16 -14.14
CA LEU A 17 -6.85 -1.38 -13.03
C LEU A 17 -7.05 -2.87 -12.92
N ALA A 18 -6.82 -3.42 -11.74
CA ALA A 18 -6.83 -4.85 -11.56
C ALA A 18 -7.52 -5.27 -10.28
N LYS A 19 -8.02 -6.48 -10.30
CA LYS A 19 -8.61 -7.13 -9.13
C LYS A 19 -7.52 -7.93 -8.44
N LEU A 20 -7.28 -7.65 -7.18
CA LEU A 20 -6.20 -8.25 -6.40
C LEU A 20 -6.73 -9.33 -5.46
N PRO A 21 -5.88 -10.27 -5.06
CA PRO A 21 -4.45 -10.44 -5.40
C PRO A 21 -4.17 -11.30 -6.63
N ASP A 22 -5.20 -11.71 -7.35
CA ASP A 22 -5.05 -12.74 -8.39
C ASP A 22 -4.49 -12.23 -9.70
N TRP A 23 -4.45 -10.91 -9.89
CA TRP A 23 -3.97 -10.33 -11.13
C TRP A 23 -2.44 -10.26 -11.16
N LYS A 24 -1.87 -10.57 -12.33
CA LYS A 24 -0.43 -10.40 -12.58
C LYS A 24 -0.24 -9.59 -13.84
N PRO A 25 0.66 -8.60 -13.82
CA PRO A 25 0.92 -7.80 -15.01
C PRO A 25 1.70 -8.60 -16.05
N LEU A 26 1.46 -8.31 -17.32
CA LEU A 26 2.23 -8.86 -18.43
C LEU A 26 3.65 -8.31 -18.44
N GLN A 27 3.82 -7.09 -18.00
CA GLN A 27 5.11 -6.43 -17.83
C GLN A 27 5.19 -5.89 -16.42
N LYS A 28 6.41 -5.87 -15.87
CA LYS A 28 6.63 -5.25 -14.58
C LYS A 28 6.65 -3.72 -14.69
N PHE A 29 6.36 -3.07 -13.59
CA PHE A 29 6.24 -1.62 -13.52
C PHE A 29 7.42 -1.02 -12.75
N ASN A 30 7.74 0.22 -13.04
CA ASN A 30 8.75 0.96 -12.29
C ASN A 30 8.16 1.83 -11.18
N LEU A 31 6.84 1.95 -11.12
CA LEU A 31 6.15 2.67 -10.04
C LEU A 31 4.81 2.00 -9.77
N ILE A 32 4.56 1.71 -8.50
CA ILE A 32 3.24 1.32 -8.01
C ILE A 32 2.80 2.38 -7.02
N HIS A 33 1.61 2.92 -7.23
CA HIS A 33 0.98 3.89 -6.34
C HIS A 33 -0.33 3.30 -5.84
N SER A 34 -0.42 3.07 -4.53
CA SER A 34 -1.57 2.43 -3.90
C SER A 34 -2.06 3.28 -2.74
N MET A 35 -3.25 3.85 -2.86
CA MET A 35 -3.82 4.72 -1.84
C MET A 35 -5.12 4.15 -1.30
N GLU A 36 -5.26 4.12 0.02
CA GLU A 36 -6.49 3.74 0.72
C GLU A 36 -7.01 2.37 0.30
N PHE A 37 -6.09 1.41 0.14
CA PHE A 37 -6.43 0.10 -0.39
C PHE A 37 -5.92 -1.06 0.49
N LEU A 38 -4.63 -1.03 0.87
CA LEU A 38 -3.98 -2.22 1.45
C LEU A 38 -4.65 -2.72 2.73
N TYR A 39 -5.21 -1.83 3.54
CA TYR A 39 -5.84 -2.24 4.79
C TYR A 39 -7.17 -2.98 4.60
N TYR A 40 -7.72 -3.02 3.39
CA TYR A 40 -8.90 -3.85 3.10
C TYR A 40 -8.54 -5.32 2.88
N LEU A 41 -7.28 -5.64 2.69
CA LEU A 41 -6.82 -7.00 2.48
C LEU A 41 -6.70 -7.73 3.81
N LYS A 42 -6.93 -9.04 3.80
CA LYS A 42 -6.75 -9.88 5.00
C LYS A 42 -5.28 -10.02 5.35
N ASP A 43 -4.41 -10.04 4.34
CA ASP A 43 -2.97 -10.14 4.53
C ASP A 43 -2.26 -9.10 3.66
N PRO A 44 -2.27 -7.82 4.08
CA PRO A 44 -1.66 -6.78 3.28
C PRO A 44 -0.13 -6.92 3.17
N LEU A 45 0.52 -7.53 4.16
CA LEU A 45 1.97 -7.71 4.11
C LEU A 45 2.36 -8.71 3.03
N GLU A 46 1.53 -9.72 2.78
CA GLU A 46 1.73 -10.63 1.65
C GLU A 46 1.60 -9.87 0.32
N MET A 47 0.67 -8.93 0.24
CA MET A 47 0.53 -8.11 -0.97
C MET A 47 1.78 -7.27 -1.23
N LEU A 48 2.43 -6.78 -0.19
CA LEU A 48 3.70 -6.05 -0.34
C LEU A 48 4.77 -6.94 -0.97
N LYS A 49 4.82 -8.22 -0.59
CA LYS A 49 5.74 -9.20 -1.18
C LYS A 49 5.41 -9.46 -2.64
N ILE A 50 4.12 -9.53 -2.97
CA ILE A 50 3.66 -9.71 -4.35
C ILE A 50 4.04 -8.50 -5.19
N PHE A 51 3.83 -7.30 -4.71
CA PHE A 51 4.26 -6.08 -5.39
C PHE A 51 5.75 -6.12 -5.68
N PHE A 52 6.55 -6.49 -4.67
CA PHE A 52 8.00 -6.53 -4.80
C PHE A 52 8.45 -7.59 -5.81
N ASN A 53 7.95 -8.81 -5.69
CA ASN A 53 8.45 -9.94 -6.46
C ASN A 53 7.87 -10.05 -7.86
N GLU A 54 6.61 -9.67 -8.02
CA GLU A 54 5.89 -9.97 -9.25
C GLU A 54 5.50 -8.75 -10.06
N TRP A 55 5.37 -7.58 -9.43
CA TRP A 55 4.88 -6.38 -10.11
C TRP A 55 5.97 -5.36 -10.38
N LEU A 56 6.94 -5.20 -9.49
CA LEU A 56 7.98 -4.17 -9.63
C LEU A 56 9.18 -4.69 -10.40
N ASP A 57 9.63 -3.85 -11.32
CA ASP A 57 10.91 -4.02 -11.98
C ASP A 57 12.04 -3.63 -11.03
N ASP A 58 13.27 -4.03 -11.36
CA ASP A 58 14.43 -3.59 -10.61
C ASP A 58 14.49 -2.06 -10.59
N LYS A 59 14.84 -1.50 -9.44
CA LYS A 59 14.85 -0.05 -9.17
C LYS A 59 13.44 0.56 -9.16
N GLY A 60 12.40 -0.27 -9.20
CA GLY A 60 11.03 0.21 -9.08
C GLY A 60 10.72 0.73 -7.68
N VAL A 61 9.68 1.53 -7.59
CA VAL A 61 9.27 2.21 -6.35
C VAL A 61 7.83 1.87 -6.03
N LEU A 62 7.56 1.62 -4.76
CA LEU A 62 6.20 1.54 -4.23
C LEU A 62 5.95 2.75 -3.35
N ILE A 63 4.84 3.43 -3.62
CA ILE A 63 4.31 4.48 -2.74
C ILE A 63 2.90 4.06 -2.37
N ALA A 64 2.65 3.90 -1.08
CA ALA A 64 1.33 3.52 -0.59
C ALA A 64 0.88 4.48 0.50
N GLY A 65 -0.42 4.66 0.64
CA GLY A 65 -0.99 5.47 1.70
C GLY A 65 -2.17 4.77 2.34
N VAL A 66 -2.26 4.83 3.66
CA VAL A 66 -3.35 4.24 4.42
C VAL A 66 -3.82 5.23 5.48
N ASP A 67 -5.14 5.40 5.58
CA ASP A 67 -5.73 6.18 6.67
C ASP A 67 -6.09 5.29 7.86
N HIS A 68 -6.40 4.03 7.59
CA HIS A 68 -6.69 3.08 8.67
C HIS A 68 -5.40 2.41 9.13
N TYR A 69 -4.93 2.80 10.29
CA TYR A 69 -3.77 2.19 10.95
C TYR A 69 -3.88 2.41 12.45
N LEU A 70 -3.07 1.66 13.20
CA LEU A 70 -3.24 1.58 14.66
C LEU A 70 -3.18 2.95 15.34
N GLU A 71 -2.26 3.80 14.93
CA GLU A 71 -2.07 5.11 15.54
C GLU A 71 -3.15 6.12 15.16
N ASN A 72 -3.99 5.82 14.17
CA ASN A 72 -5.16 6.63 13.86
C ASN A 72 -6.38 6.08 14.58
N HIS A 73 -6.55 6.48 15.83
CA HIS A 73 -7.63 5.98 16.67
C HIS A 73 -9.02 6.26 16.10
N ALA A 74 -9.19 7.37 15.38
CA ALA A 74 -10.47 7.72 14.76
C ALA A 74 -10.92 6.70 13.72
N SER A 75 -9.99 5.88 13.19
CA SER A 75 -10.33 4.87 12.18
C SER A 75 -10.69 3.51 12.77
N HIS A 76 -10.55 3.33 14.09
CA HIS A 76 -10.70 2.00 14.70
C HIS A 76 -12.13 1.44 14.60
N ASP A 77 -13.14 2.28 14.48
CA ASP A 77 -14.52 1.85 14.34
C ASP A 77 -14.96 1.72 12.88
N TRP A 78 -14.11 2.06 11.91
CA TRP A 78 -14.48 2.02 10.50
C TRP A 78 -14.91 0.63 10.00
N PRO A 79 -14.20 -0.47 10.36
CA PRO A 79 -14.65 -1.79 9.89
C PRO A 79 -16.07 -2.11 10.29
N GLU A 80 -16.46 -1.79 11.52
CA GLU A 80 -17.79 -2.02 12.03
C GLU A 80 -18.80 -1.05 11.43
N SER A 81 -18.48 0.26 11.41
CA SER A 81 -19.36 1.28 10.87
C SER A 81 -19.66 1.09 9.40
N LEU A 82 -18.69 0.66 8.62
CA LEU A 82 -18.82 0.46 7.18
C LEU A 82 -19.18 -0.97 6.81
N ASN A 83 -19.21 -1.87 7.79
CA ASN A 83 -19.48 -3.30 7.60
C ASN A 83 -18.55 -3.91 6.54
N VAL A 84 -17.26 -3.63 6.65
CA VAL A 84 -16.22 -4.17 5.78
C VAL A 84 -15.04 -4.64 6.60
N HIS A 85 -14.28 -5.60 6.04
CA HIS A 85 -13.04 -6.04 6.67
C HIS A 85 -11.97 -4.97 6.52
N MET A 86 -11.25 -4.71 7.61
CA MET A 86 -10.02 -3.91 7.57
C MET A 86 -8.98 -4.55 8.47
N THR A 87 -7.75 -4.60 7.99
CA THR A 87 -6.62 -5.08 8.77
C THR A 87 -5.94 -3.89 9.42
N THR A 88 -5.82 -3.91 10.74
CA THR A 88 -5.24 -2.80 11.50
C THR A 88 -3.79 -3.13 11.86
N LEU A 89 -2.86 -2.40 11.27
CA LEU A 89 -1.43 -2.53 11.56
C LEU A 89 -0.90 -1.19 12.07
N SER A 90 0.13 -1.28 12.91
CA SER A 90 0.83 -0.08 13.37
C SER A 90 1.76 0.45 12.27
N GLU A 91 2.19 1.70 12.41
CA GLU A 91 3.19 2.27 11.52
C GLU A 91 4.44 1.39 11.46
N GLY A 92 4.91 0.90 12.64
CA GLY A 92 6.07 0.01 12.70
C GLY A 92 5.85 -1.31 11.98
N GLN A 93 4.65 -1.87 12.04
CA GLN A 93 4.33 -3.11 11.34
C GLN A 93 4.29 -2.90 9.82
N TRP A 94 3.76 -1.79 9.35
CA TRP A 94 3.80 -1.44 7.93
C TRP A 94 5.23 -1.30 7.44
N LYS A 95 6.06 -0.57 8.20
CA LYS A 95 7.46 -0.39 7.84
C LYS A 95 8.22 -1.70 7.81
N GLN A 96 8.04 -2.54 8.84
CA GLN A 96 8.71 -3.84 8.91
C GLN A 96 8.25 -4.76 7.78
N GLY A 97 6.98 -4.72 7.44
CA GLY A 97 6.44 -5.49 6.32
C GLY A 97 7.09 -5.12 4.99
N MET A 98 7.37 -3.85 4.78
CA MET A 98 8.12 -3.40 3.61
C MET A 98 9.53 -3.96 3.59
N ILE A 99 10.22 -3.88 4.73
CA ILE A 99 11.59 -4.42 4.87
C ILE A 99 11.60 -5.93 4.63
N ASP A 100 10.66 -6.64 5.22
CA ASP A 100 10.56 -8.10 5.08
C ASP A 100 10.23 -8.53 3.65
N ALA A 101 9.53 -7.68 2.90
CA ALA A 101 9.23 -7.93 1.49
C ALA A 101 10.46 -7.77 0.60
N GLY A 102 11.50 -7.10 1.08
CA GLY A 102 12.74 -6.90 0.35
C GLY A 102 13.04 -5.46 -0.04
N PHE A 103 12.13 -4.53 0.24
CA PHE A 103 12.34 -3.13 -0.11
C PHE A 103 13.52 -2.53 0.65
N THR A 104 14.24 -1.64 -0.03
CA THR A 104 15.28 -0.81 0.57
C THR A 104 14.81 0.64 0.62
N GLU A 105 15.55 1.48 1.34
CA GLU A 105 15.21 2.90 1.50
C GLU A 105 13.76 3.07 1.97
N VAL A 106 13.32 2.19 2.89
CA VAL A 106 11.95 2.23 3.39
C VAL A 106 11.75 3.43 4.29
N GLU A 107 10.74 4.23 3.97
CA GLU A 107 10.37 5.40 4.76
C GLU A 107 8.88 5.40 5.04
N THR A 108 8.51 5.93 6.19
CA THR A 108 7.13 6.20 6.53
C THR A 108 6.99 7.66 6.93
N ARG A 109 5.90 8.28 6.52
CA ARG A 109 5.59 9.67 6.86
C ARG A 109 4.10 9.82 7.10
N ARG A 110 3.73 10.79 7.92
CA ARG A 110 2.33 11.18 8.06
C ARG A 110 2.12 12.47 7.29
N VAL A 111 1.19 12.44 6.35
CA VAL A 111 0.90 13.58 5.49
C VAL A 111 -0.51 14.09 5.74
N GLY A 112 -0.73 15.37 5.55
CA GLY A 112 -2.04 15.97 5.75
C GLY A 112 -2.45 16.11 7.21
N ILE A 113 -1.50 16.15 8.13
CA ILE A 113 -1.79 16.31 9.57
C ILE A 113 -2.48 17.66 9.79
N LYS A 114 -3.57 17.63 10.56
CA LYS A 114 -4.31 18.84 10.94
C LYS A 114 -5.00 18.59 12.27
N PRO A 115 -5.57 19.63 12.91
CA PRO A 115 -6.31 19.41 14.15
C PRO A 115 -7.39 18.33 13.97
N GLY A 116 -7.36 17.31 14.83
CA GLY A 116 -8.28 16.18 14.78
C GLY A 116 -7.95 15.10 13.78
N PHE A 117 -6.85 15.23 13.03
CA PHE A 117 -6.41 14.19 12.09
C PHE A 117 -4.90 13.97 12.18
N VAL A 118 -4.51 12.75 12.53
CA VAL A 118 -3.09 12.38 12.72
C VAL A 118 -2.33 12.22 11.41
N GLY A 119 -3.01 12.30 10.27
CA GLY A 119 -2.40 12.19 8.95
C GLY A 119 -2.60 10.85 8.28
N THR A 120 -2.46 10.85 6.96
CA THR A 120 -2.39 9.62 6.17
C THR A 120 -0.98 9.05 6.34
N LEU A 121 -0.89 7.76 6.66
CA LEU A 121 0.40 7.11 6.73
C LEU A 121 0.88 6.78 5.32
N ALA A 122 1.89 7.51 4.86
CA ALA A 122 2.52 7.27 3.57
C ALA A 122 3.72 6.32 3.77
N ILE A 123 3.79 5.31 2.92
CA ILE A 123 4.81 4.27 2.98
C ILE A 123 5.55 4.24 1.65
N PHE A 124 6.86 4.30 1.71
CA PHE A 124 7.72 4.35 0.52
C PHE A 124 8.76 3.25 0.61
N GLY A 125 9.05 2.61 -0.53
CA GLY A 125 10.15 1.66 -0.63
C GLY A 125 10.63 1.52 -2.05
N ARG A 126 11.89 1.12 -2.20
CA ARG A 126 12.54 0.93 -3.50
C ARG A 126 12.99 -0.52 -3.65
N LYS A 127 12.83 -1.04 -4.84
CA LYS A 127 13.40 -2.35 -5.21
C LYS A 127 14.76 -2.09 -5.85
N SER A 128 15.80 -2.45 -5.11
CA SER A 128 17.19 -2.23 -5.57
C SER A 128 17.64 -3.27 -6.57
#